data_4f80651df36696bcb0d82bbd82b0e698
#
_entry.id   4f80651df36696bcb0d82bbd82b0e698
#
_cell.length_a   1.000
_cell.length_b   1.000
_cell.length_c   1.000
_cell.angle_alpha   90.00
_cell.angle_beta   90.00
_cell.angle_gamma   90.00
#
_symmetry.space_group_name_H-M   'P 1'
#
loop_
_entity.id
_entity.type
_entity.pdbx_description
1 polymer ?
#
loop_
_entity_poly.entity_id
_entity_poly.type
_entity_poly.pdbx_seq_one_letter_code
_entity_poly.pdbx_strand_id
1 'polypeptide(L)'
;MSLLSLHLLGSPVLRQRSKEVGAVDDDVRRLIDDLYETMDAARGVGLAANQVGVARRVAVVDADEDRFEMIDPVILGSEGRDSAEEGCLSIPEIFGDVSRPERVVIEATDRDGNRYRKEATGLKARAIQHEIDHLDGILFLDHLSLIKRQMLLARYRREHKDDSGYTKEVQPESASSE
;
A
#
# COMPACT_ATOMS: atom_id res chain seq x y z
N MET A 1 -16.08 10.03 -7.11
CA MET A 1 -14.69 9.76 -6.69
C MET A 1 -14.29 10.73 -5.59
N SER A 2 -13.64 10.26 -4.58
CA SER A 2 -13.33 11.07 -3.39
C SER A 2 -11.88 10.84 -2.95
N LEU A 3 -11.27 11.89 -2.40
CA LEU A 3 -10.00 11.75 -1.70
C LEU A 3 -10.27 11.25 -0.29
N LEU A 4 -9.57 10.19 0.09
CA LEU A 4 -9.71 9.58 1.40
C LEU A 4 -8.54 9.98 2.30
N SER A 5 -8.81 10.05 3.61
CA SER A 5 -7.76 10.35 4.59
C SER A 5 -6.84 9.14 4.76
N LEU A 6 -5.53 9.39 4.79
CA LEU A 6 -4.54 8.34 5.05
C LEU A 6 -4.44 8.06 6.55
N HIS A 7 -4.49 6.78 6.90
CA HIS A 7 -4.16 6.33 8.25
C HIS A 7 -2.63 6.19 8.37
N LEU A 8 -2.08 6.73 9.45
CA LEU A 8 -0.65 6.79 9.70
C LEU A 8 -0.23 5.76 10.73
N LEU A 9 1.09 5.54 10.84
CA LEU A 9 1.69 4.65 11.80
C LEU A 9 1.12 4.88 13.21
N GLY A 10 0.67 3.81 13.86
CA GLY A 10 -0.05 3.83 15.12
C GLY A 10 -1.54 3.60 14.98
N SER A 11 -2.13 3.85 13.82
CA SER A 11 -3.54 3.55 13.58
C SER A 11 -3.78 2.03 13.64
N PRO A 12 -4.72 1.56 14.48
CA PRO A 12 -4.92 0.11 14.66
C PRO A 12 -5.27 -0.65 13.39
N VAL A 13 -5.98 -0.01 12.44
CA VAL A 13 -6.39 -0.67 11.19
C VAL A 13 -5.20 -1.14 10.36
N LEU A 14 -4.04 -0.49 10.46
CA LEU A 14 -2.83 -0.87 9.74
C LEU A 14 -2.25 -2.21 10.21
N ARG A 15 -2.60 -2.65 11.41
CA ARG A 15 -2.13 -3.91 11.99
C ARG A 15 -3.16 -5.02 11.96
N GLN A 16 -4.33 -4.77 11.42
CA GLN A 16 -5.37 -5.77 11.24
C GLN A 16 -5.21 -6.48 9.91
N ARG A 17 -5.47 -7.78 9.91
CA ARG A 17 -5.60 -8.51 8.65
C ARG A 17 -6.93 -8.11 8.02
N SER A 18 -6.89 -7.62 6.79
CA SER A 18 -8.08 -7.21 6.04
C SER A 18 -8.92 -8.43 5.64
N LYS A 19 -10.23 -8.25 5.59
CA LYS A 19 -11.17 -9.31 5.26
C LYS A 19 -11.29 -9.50 3.75
N GLU A 20 -11.45 -10.75 3.33
CA GLU A 20 -11.71 -11.07 1.94
C GLU A 20 -13.01 -10.41 1.46
N VAL A 21 -12.99 -10.01 0.19
CA VAL A 21 -14.13 -9.35 -0.46
C VAL A 21 -15.13 -10.39 -0.98
N GLY A 22 -14.63 -11.44 -1.64
CA GLY A 22 -15.48 -12.39 -2.35
C GLY A 22 -16.07 -11.77 -3.61
N ALA A 23 -17.39 -11.62 -3.64
CA ALA A 23 -18.09 -11.03 -4.79
C ALA A 23 -17.86 -9.52 -4.87
N VAL A 24 -17.54 -9.02 -6.05
CA VAL A 24 -17.31 -7.60 -6.30
C VAL A 24 -18.64 -6.88 -6.53
N ASP A 25 -18.92 -5.88 -5.73
CA ASP A 25 -20.10 -5.05 -5.81
C ASP A 25 -19.75 -3.58 -6.13
N ASP A 26 -20.76 -2.73 -6.19
CA ASP A 26 -20.55 -1.31 -6.48
C ASP A 26 -19.78 -0.58 -5.38
N ASP A 27 -19.90 -1.00 -4.12
CA ASP A 27 -19.13 -0.43 -3.01
C ASP A 27 -17.64 -0.70 -3.19
N VAL A 28 -17.29 -1.90 -3.62
CA VAL A 28 -15.88 -2.25 -3.93
C VAL A 28 -15.36 -1.43 -5.11
N ARG A 29 -16.16 -1.25 -6.15
CA ARG A 29 -15.77 -0.43 -7.31
C ARG A 29 -15.54 1.02 -6.93
N ARG A 30 -16.41 1.60 -6.10
CA ARG A 30 -16.22 2.97 -5.57
C ARG A 30 -14.95 3.06 -4.72
N LEU A 31 -14.69 2.08 -3.88
CA LEU A 31 -13.46 2.02 -3.08
C LEU A 31 -12.22 2.00 -3.99
N ILE A 32 -12.24 1.22 -5.04
CA ILE A 32 -11.14 1.15 -6.01
C ILE A 32 -10.91 2.51 -6.67
N ASP A 33 -11.96 3.17 -7.12
CA ASP A 33 -11.87 4.51 -7.73
C ASP A 33 -11.29 5.53 -6.74
N ASP A 34 -11.76 5.50 -5.50
CA ASP A 34 -11.26 6.39 -4.44
C ASP A 34 -9.80 6.09 -4.08
N LEU A 35 -9.39 4.82 -4.08
CA LEU A 35 -8.00 4.43 -3.86
C LEU A 35 -7.09 4.96 -4.97
N TYR A 36 -7.49 4.83 -6.22
CA TYR A 36 -6.71 5.36 -7.34
C TYR A 36 -6.57 6.88 -7.24
N GLU A 37 -7.65 7.59 -6.98
CA GLU A 37 -7.63 9.05 -6.86
C GLU A 37 -6.75 9.51 -5.70
N THR A 38 -6.87 8.86 -4.54
CA THR A 38 -6.06 9.17 -3.35
C THR A 38 -4.59 8.87 -3.59
N MET A 39 -4.28 7.71 -4.20
CA MET A 39 -2.92 7.33 -4.56
C MET A 39 -2.27 8.37 -5.48
N ASP A 40 -2.98 8.79 -6.52
CA ASP A 40 -2.47 9.78 -7.48
C ASP A 40 -2.21 11.12 -6.80
N ALA A 41 -3.15 11.61 -6.00
CA ALA A 41 -2.99 12.87 -5.28
C ALA A 41 -1.85 12.83 -4.27
N ALA A 42 -1.60 11.68 -3.66
CA ALA A 42 -0.50 11.47 -2.72
C ALA A 42 0.83 11.10 -3.42
N ARG A 43 0.82 10.95 -4.74
CA ARG A 43 1.98 10.58 -5.57
C ARG A 43 2.59 9.23 -5.19
N GLY A 44 1.74 8.27 -4.84
CA GLY A 44 2.14 6.91 -4.51
C GLY A 44 2.20 6.01 -5.73
N VAL A 45 2.87 4.87 -5.59
CA VAL A 45 2.90 3.80 -6.60
C VAL A 45 1.97 2.65 -6.23
N GLY A 46 1.37 2.70 -5.06
CA GLY A 46 0.40 1.74 -4.57
C GLY A 46 -0.33 2.28 -3.34
N LEU A 47 -1.49 1.71 -3.07
CA LEU A 47 -2.28 2.05 -1.89
C LEU A 47 -3.23 0.90 -1.55
N ALA A 48 -3.23 0.48 -0.29
CA ALA A 48 -4.11 -0.57 0.21
C ALA A 48 -5.29 0.04 0.97
N ALA A 49 -6.42 -0.65 0.96
CA ALA A 49 -7.66 -0.17 1.56
C ALA A 49 -7.54 0.12 3.07
N ASN A 50 -6.75 -0.68 3.81
CA ASN A 50 -6.57 -0.42 5.24
C ASN A 50 -5.82 0.89 5.51
N GLN A 51 -5.03 1.38 4.55
CA GLN A 51 -4.37 2.69 4.68
C GLN A 51 -5.36 3.86 4.60
N VAL A 52 -6.57 3.63 4.15
CA VAL A 52 -7.66 4.61 4.18
C VAL A 52 -8.79 4.20 5.15
N GLY A 53 -8.49 3.29 6.07
CA GLY A 53 -9.40 2.92 7.15
C GLY A 53 -10.39 1.80 6.83
N VAL A 54 -10.26 1.15 5.68
CA VAL A 54 -11.18 0.10 5.24
C VAL A 54 -10.47 -1.27 5.32
N ALA A 55 -10.94 -2.13 6.22
CA ALA A 55 -10.31 -3.43 6.47
C ALA A 55 -10.81 -4.49 5.46
N ARG A 56 -10.65 -4.23 4.17
CA ARG A 56 -11.01 -5.14 3.07
C ARG A 56 -9.79 -5.41 2.19
N ARG A 57 -9.70 -6.60 1.63
CA ARG A 57 -8.53 -7.02 0.83
C ARG A 57 -8.59 -6.45 -0.58
N VAL A 58 -8.41 -5.14 -0.65
CA VAL A 58 -8.39 -4.37 -1.91
C VAL A 58 -7.17 -3.47 -1.90
N ALA A 59 -6.41 -3.45 -2.97
CA ALA A 59 -5.28 -2.55 -3.16
C ALA A 59 -5.17 -2.15 -4.63
N VAL A 60 -4.51 -1.03 -4.89
CA VAL A 60 -4.21 -0.54 -6.23
C VAL A 60 -2.71 -0.36 -6.39
N VAL A 61 -2.21 -0.55 -7.60
CA VAL A 61 -0.80 -0.39 -7.97
C VAL A 61 -0.71 0.38 -9.28
N ASP A 62 0.26 1.28 -9.36
CA ASP A 62 0.62 1.97 -10.60
C ASP A 62 2.15 2.05 -10.65
N ALA A 63 2.76 1.12 -11.34
CA ALA A 63 4.21 1.00 -11.45
C ALA A 63 4.61 0.44 -12.82
N ASP A 64 5.71 0.95 -13.38
CA ASP A 64 6.24 0.50 -14.68
C ASP A 64 5.21 0.55 -15.81
N GLU A 65 4.42 1.63 -15.86
CA GLU A 65 3.37 1.87 -16.88
C GLU A 65 2.24 0.84 -16.82
N ASP A 66 2.06 0.17 -15.69
CA ASP A 66 1.00 -0.81 -15.46
C ASP A 66 0.18 -0.38 -14.24
N ARG A 67 -1.10 -0.09 -14.45
CA ARG A 67 -2.04 0.37 -13.44
C ARG A 67 -3.15 -0.66 -13.28
N PHE A 68 -3.27 -1.22 -12.09
CA PHE A 68 -4.23 -2.31 -11.85
C PHE A 68 -4.65 -2.37 -10.38
N GLU A 69 -5.84 -2.90 -10.17
CA GLU A 69 -6.35 -3.24 -8.83
C GLU A 69 -6.15 -4.72 -8.52
N MET A 70 -6.02 -5.00 -7.23
CA MET A 70 -5.92 -6.35 -6.70
C MET A 70 -6.99 -6.56 -5.63
N ILE A 71 -7.98 -7.38 -5.91
CA ILE A 71 -8.99 -7.81 -4.95
C ILE A 71 -8.66 -9.25 -4.54
N ASP A 72 -8.59 -9.52 -3.26
CA ASP A 72 -8.26 -10.83 -2.70
C ASP A 72 -6.99 -11.42 -3.34
N PRO A 73 -5.86 -10.68 -3.36
CA PRO A 73 -4.64 -11.14 -4.00
C PRO A 73 -3.98 -12.29 -3.24
N VAL A 74 -3.37 -13.19 -4.00
CA VAL A 74 -2.58 -14.31 -3.49
C VAL A 74 -1.26 -14.37 -4.23
N ILE A 75 -0.15 -14.56 -3.51
CA ILE A 75 1.15 -14.81 -4.12
C ILE A 75 1.24 -16.31 -4.42
N LEU A 76 1.34 -16.66 -5.70
CA LEU A 76 1.45 -18.04 -6.15
C LEU A 76 2.89 -18.54 -6.16
N GLY A 77 3.85 -17.64 -6.34
CA GLY A 77 5.27 -17.99 -6.38
C GLY A 77 6.15 -16.76 -6.34
N SER A 78 7.39 -16.96 -5.92
CA SER A 78 8.36 -15.88 -5.85
C SER A 78 9.78 -16.45 -6.08
N GLU A 79 10.66 -15.63 -6.66
CA GLU A 79 12.04 -16.00 -6.97
C GLU A 79 12.98 -14.84 -6.73
N GLY A 80 14.23 -15.19 -6.43
CA GLY A 80 15.32 -14.21 -6.31
C GLY A 80 15.22 -13.35 -5.06
N ARG A 81 16.16 -12.44 -4.95
CA ARG A 81 16.22 -11.44 -3.88
C ARG A 81 16.76 -10.14 -4.45
N ASP A 82 16.17 -9.05 -4.03
CA ASP A 82 16.59 -7.71 -4.36
C ASP A 82 16.39 -6.82 -3.15
N SER A 83 17.38 -5.99 -2.85
CA SER A 83 17.30 -5.02 -1.77
C SER A 83 17.19 -3.63 -2.36
N ALA A 84 16.17 -2.90 -1.97
CA ALA A 84 15.96 -1.53 -2.42
C ALA A 84 15.26 -0.71 -1.36
N GLU A 85 15.42 0.60 -1.44
CA GLU A 85 14.77 1.54 -0.53
C GLU A 85 13.26 1.53 -0.72
N GLU A 86 12.54 1.41 0.38
CA GLU A 86 11.08 1.56 0.43
C GLU A 86 10.67 2.69 1.36
N GLY A 87 9.57 3.31 1.02
CA GLY A 87 8.82 4.21 1.88
C GLY A 87 7.35 3.83 1.84
N CYS A 88 6.54 4.51 2.63
CA CYS A 88 5.12 4.23 2.72
C CYS A 88 4.34 5.51 2.99
N LEU A 89 3.22 5.69 2.30
CA LEU A 89 2.35 6.86 2.52
C LEU A 89 1.84 6.94 3.96
N SER A 90 1.72 5.80 4.65
CA SER A 90 1.31 5.73 6.05
C SER A 90 2.45 6.01 7.04
N ILE A 91 3.69 6.11 6.58
CA ILE A 91 4.87 6.41 7.39
C ILE A 91 5.67 7.50 6.69
N PRO A 92 5.17 8.75 6.69
CA PRO A 92 5.79 9.84 5.92
C PRO A 92 7.26 10.07 6.29
N GLU A 93 8.09 10.32 5.27
CA GLU A 93 9.50 10.71 5.38
C GLU A 93 10.42 9.66 6.02
N ILE A 94 9.95 8.45 6.20
CA ILE A 94 10.73 7.32 6.72
C ILE A 94 10.99 6.34 5.57
N PHE A 95 12.27 5.99 5.38
CA PHE A 95 12.72 5.09 4.30
C PHE A 95 13.68 4.06 4.87
N GLY A 96 13.72 2.90 4.26
CA GLY A 96 14.67 1.86 4.63
C GLY A 96 14.83 0.83 3.52
N ASP A 97 16.00 0.20 3.49
CA ASP A 97 16.29 -0.85 2.52
C ASP A 97 15.61 -2.15 2.92
N VAL A 98 14.75 -2.64 2.06
CA VAL A 98 13.99 -3.87 2.28
C VAL A 98 14.41 -4.91 1.25
N SER A 99 14.75 -6.11 1.74
CA SER A 99 15.01 -7.27 0.89
C SER A 99 13.68 -7.97 0.60
N ARG A 100 13.39 -8.14 -0.68
CA ARG A 100 12.18 -8.84 -1.15
C ARG A 100 12.52 -9.77 -2.31
N PRO A 101 11.70 -10.79 -2.56
CA PRO A 101 11.76 -11.49 -3.83
C PRO A 101 11.74 -10.51 -5.01
N GLU A 102 12.63 -10.72 -5.96
CA GLU A 102 12.77 -9.89 -7.16
C GLU A 102 11.61 -10.10 -8.12
N ARG A 103 11.10 -11.32 -8.19
CA ARG A 103 10.03 -11.73 -9.09
C ARG A 103 8.91 -12.39 -8.29
N VAL A 104 7.67 -12.03 -8.62
CA VAL A 104 6.48 -12.65 -8.03
C VAL A 104 5.48 -13.00 -9.12
N VAL A 105 4.72 -14.05 -8.86
CA VAL A 105 3.52 -14.40 -9.63
C VAL A 105 2.35 -14.32 -8.67
N ILE A 106 1.35 -13.53 -9.02
CA ILE A 106 0.16 -13.35 -8.21
C ILE A 106 -1.11 -13.77 -8.96
N GLU A 107 -2.13 -14.03 -8.21
CA GLU A 107 -3.50 -14.13 -8.69
C GLU A 107 -4.37 -13.19 -7.88
N ALA A 108 -5.25 -12.46 -8.54
CA ALA A 108 -6.16 -11.52 -7.90
C ALA A 108 -7.44 -11.39 -8.73
N THR A 109 -8.43 -10.72 -8.18
CA THR A 109 -9.67 -10.39 -8.88
C THR A 109 -9.65 -8.92 -9.30
N ASP A 110 -10.11 -8.61 -10.49
CA ASP A 110 -10.25 -7.23 -10.98
C ASP A 110 -11.63 -6.64 -10.61
N ARG A 111 -11.86 -5.37 -10.97
CA ARG A 111 -13.10 -4.67 -10.67
C ARG A 111 -14.35 -5.27 -11.34
N ASP A 112 -14.15 -6.04 -12.40
CA ASP A 112 -15.23 -6.70 -13.12
C ASP A 112 -15.55 -8.08 -12.53
N GLY A 113 -14.85 -8.48 -11.48
CA GLY A 113 -15.05 -9.77 -10.82
C GLY A 113 -14.30 -10.93 -11.48
N ASN A 114 -13.41 -10.65 -12.42
CA ASN A 114 -12.64 -11.67 -13.12
C ASN A 114 -11.31 -11.93 -12.42
N ARG A 115 -11.00 -13.21 -12.21
CA ARG A 115 -9.72 -13.62 -11.66
C ARG A 115 -8.65 -13.53 -12.74
N TYR A 116 -7.49 -12.95 -12.42
CA TYR A 116 -6.36 -12.82 -13.34
C TYR A 116 -5.08 -13.26 -12.66
N ARG A 117 -4.10 -13.61 -13.48
CA ARG A 117 -2.75 -13.94 -13.02
C ARG A 117 -1.79 -12.92 -13.61
N LYS A 118 -0.85 -12.46 -12.79
CA LYS A 118 0.14 -11.46 -13.19
C LYS A 118 1.51 -11.86 -12.68
N GLU A 119 2.50 -11.74 -13.55
CA GLU A 119 3.90 -11.90 -13.22
C GLU A 119 4.55 -10.52 -13.21
N ALA A 120 5.40 -10.25 -12.22
CA ALA A 120 6.06 -8.96 -12.08
C ALA A 120 7.48 -9.12 -11.55
N THR A 121 8.33 -8.16 -11.94
CA THR A 121 9.71 -8.02 -11.47
C THR A 121 9.96 -6.57 -11.07
N GLY A 122 11.10 -6.29 -10.44
CA GLY A 122 11.54 -4.94 -10.13
C GLY A 122 10.59 -4.15 -9.26
N LEU A 123 10.37 -2.88 -9.60
CA LEU A 123 9.51 -1.98 -8.82
C LEU A 123 8.07 -2.48 -8.72
N LYS A 124 7.53 -3.00 -9.81
CA LYS A 124 6.15 -3.54 -9.82
C LYS A 124 6.02 -4.71 -8.84
N ALA A 125 6.96 -5.65 -8.84
CA ALA A 125 6.97 -6.77 -7.90
C ALA A 125 7.06 -6.27 -6.45
N ARG A 126 7.88 -5.27 -6.20
CA ARG A 126 8.05 -4.66 -4.88
C ARG A 126 6.76 -3.98 -4.42
N ALA A 127 6.13 -3.19 -5.26
CA ALA A 127 4.88 -2.51 -4.96
C ALA A 127 3.76 -3.52 -4.66
N ILE A 128 3.63 -4.56 -5.45
CA ILE A 128 2.64 -5.63 -5.22
C ILE A 128 2.82 -6.25 -3.83
N GLN A 129 4.05 -6.62 -3.49
CA GLN A 129 4.35 -7.26 -2.20
C GLN A 129 4.13 -6.31 -1.02
N HIS A 130 4.48 -5.03 -1.18
CA HIS A 130 4.26 -3.99 -0.17
C HIS A 130 2.76 -3.85 0.12
N GLU A 131 1.91 -3.81 -0.91
CA GLU A 131 0.47 -3.67 -0.76
C GLU A 131 -0.18 -4.94 -0.18
N ILE A 132 0.25 -6.11 -0.58
CA ILE A 132 -0.23 -7.38 0.02
C ILE A 132 0.14 -7.45 1.50
N ASP A 133 1.35 -7.02 1.87
CA ASP A 133 1.75 -6.91 3.28
C ASP A 133 0.77 -6.04 4.07
N HIS A 134 0.39 -4.88 3.54
CA HIS A 134 -0.61 -4.03 4.20
C HIS A 134 -1.90 -4.78 4.48
N LEU A 135 -2.39 -5.57 3.52
CA LEU A 135 -3.61 -6.36 3.69
C LEU A 135 -3.47 -7.43 4.78
N ASP A 136 -2.24 -7.83 5.11
CA ASP A 136 -1.92 -8.78 6.18
C ASP A 136 -1.54 -8.09 7.49
N GLY A 137 -1.61 -6.77 7.56
CA GLY A 137 -1.23 -6.00 8.74
C GLY A 137 0.28 -5.85 8.94
N ILE A 138 1.05 -5.98 7.87
CA ILE A 138 2.51 -5.92 7.87
C ILE A 138 2.97 -4.59 7.24
N LEU A 139 3.91 -3.93 7.89
CA LEU A 139 4.54 -2.70 7.39
C LEU A 139 5.97 -3.00 6.93
N PHE A 140 6.51 -2.17 6.02
CA PHE A 140 7.88 -2.41 5.53
C PHE A 140 8.92 -2.39 6.65
N LEU A 141 8.67 -1.64 7.72
CA LEU A 141 9.54 -1.61 8.92
C LEU A 141 9.72 -3.00 9.53
N ASP A 142 8.75 -3.88 9.40
CA ASP A 142 8.80 -5.23 9.97
C ASP A 142 9.86 -6.11 9.29
N HIS A 143 10.29 -5.75 8.08
CA HIS A 143 11.35 -6.45 7.34
C HIS A 143 12.75 -5.97 7.69
N LEU A 144 12.87 -4.91 8.47
CA LEU A 144 14.16 -4.35 8.86
C LEU A 144 14.72 -5.04 10.10
N SER A 145 16.03 -4.92 10.34
CA SER A 145 16.63 -5.37 11.59
C SER A 145 15.98 -4.64 12.78
N LEU A 146 16.00 -5.27 13.94
CA LEU A 146 15.41 -4.68 15.15
C LEU A 146 16.02 -3.30 15.46
N ILE A 147 17.34 -3.17 15.35
CA ILE A 147 18.03 -1.91 15.64
C ILE A 147 17.59 -0.82 14.66
N LYS A 148 17.57 -1.14 13.36
CA LYS A 148 17.19 -0.17 12.31
C LYS A 148 15.73 0.25 12.46
N ARG A 149 14.85 -0.71 12.71
CA ARG A 149 13.43 -0.44 12.97
C ARG A 149 13.25 0.47 14.18
N GLN A 150 13.92 0.22 15.28
CA GLN A 150 13.83 1.03 16.49
C GLN A 150 14.32 2.46 16.24
N MET A 151 15.41 2.62 15.50
CA MET A 151 15.94 3.95 15.14
C MET A 151 14.93 4.75 14.32
N LEU A 152 14.32 4.12 13.32
CA LEU A 152 13.35 4.78 12.45
C LEU A 152 12.05 5.10 13.19
N LEU A 153 11.59 4.21 14.06
CA LEU A 153 10.42 4.47 14.92
C LEU A 153 10.65 5.64 15.87
N ALA A 154 11.84 5.72 16.47
CA ALA A 154 12.20 6.83 17.35
C ALA A 154 12.23 8.16 16.58
N ARG A 155 12.78 8.15 15.36
CA ARG A 155 12.79 9.32 14.48
C ARG A 155 11.38 9.75 14.11
N TYR A 156 10.54 8.82 13.72
CA TYR A 156 9.13 9.08 13.39
C TYR A 156 8.39 9.73 14.57
N ARG A 157 8.55 9.17 15.77
CA ARG A 157 7.90 9.71 16.97
C ARG A 157 8.35 11.13 17.31
N ARG A 158 9.63 11.45 17.12
CA ARG A 158 10.15 12.82 17.33
C ARG A 158 9.56 13.80 16.34
N GLU A 159 9.49 13.42 15.07
CA GLU A 159 8.98 14.27 14.00
C GLU A 159 7.47 14.48 14.07
N HIS A 160 6.74 13.57 14.71
CA HIS A 160 5.27 13.59 14.79
C HIS A 160 4.73 13.73 16.22
N LYS A 161 5.57 14.11 17.18
CA LYS A 161 5.18 14.21 18.60
C LYS A 161 4.04 15.19 18.88
N ASP A 162 3.91 16.23 18.03
CA ASP A 162 2.89 17.26 18.18
C ASP A 162 1.64 16.98 17.34
N ASP A 163 1.63 15.89 16.58
CA ASP A 163 0.49 15.52 15.76
C ASP A 163 -0.60 14.93 16.62
N SER A 164 -1.85 15.29 16.33
CA SER A 164 -3.02 14.72 16.98
C SER A 164 -3.65 13.66 16.07
N GLY A 165 -3.92 12.47 16.63
CA GLY A 165 -4.55 11.37 15.91
C GLY A 165 -3.62 10.66 14.94
N TYR A 166 -4.20 9.80 14.11
CA TYR A 166 -3.45 8.91 13.22
C TYR A 166 -3.90 9.04 11.76
N THR A 167 -4.46 10.18 11.39
CA THR A 167 -4.94 10.41 10.01
C THR A 167 -4.34 11.67 9.43
N LYS A 168 -4.18 11.66 8.11
CA LYS A 168 -3.69 12.79 7.33
C LYS A 168 -4.60 13.00 6.14
N GLU A 169 -5.06 14.23 5.95
CA GLU A 169 -5.84 14.61 4.77
C GLU A 169 -4.93 14.66 3.54
N VAL A 170 -5.41 14.08 2.45
CA VAL A 170 -4.74 14.14 1.15
C VAL A 170 -5.30 15.35 0.40
N GLN A 171 -4.40 16.22 -0.04
CA GLN A 171 -4.78 17.40 -0.79
C GLN A 171 -4.88 17.08 -2.29
N PRO A 172 -5.84 17.69 -3.01
CA PRO A 172 -5.89 17.57 -4.46
C PRO A 172 -4.56 18.05 -5.06
N GLU A 173 -4.13 17.46 -6.17
CA GLU A 173 -3.01 18.01 -6.90
C GLU A 173 -3.32 19.47 -7.25
N SER A 174 -2.45 20.39 -6.77
CA SER A 174 -2.53 21.75 -7.23
C SER A 174 -2.21 21.73 -8.73
N ALA A 175 -3.11 22.27 -9.54
CA ALA A 175 -2.81 22.53 -10.92
C ALA A 175 -1.50 23.32 -10.94
N SER A 176 -0.43 22.74 -11.53
CA SER A 176 0.81 23.47 -11.72
C SER A 176 0.46 24.68 -12.56
N SER A 177 0.49 25.84 -11.93
CA SER A 177 0.47 27.09 -12.69
C SER A 177 1.72 27.11 -13.57
N GLU A 178 1.51 27.09 -14.87
CA GLU A 178 2.55 27.34 -15.84
C GLU A 178 3.24 28.68 -15.55
#